data_969804438f501d8bd156eb123352275a
#
_entry.id   969804438f501d8bd156eb123352275a
#
_cell.length_a   1.000
_cell.length_b   1.000
_cell.length_c   1.000
_cell.angle_alpha   90.00
_cell.angle_beta   90.00
_cell.angle_gamma   90.00
#
_symmetry.space_group_name_H-M   'P 1'
#
loop_
_entity.id
_entity.type
_entity.pdbx_description
1 polymer ?
#
loop_
_entity_poly.entity_id
_entity_poly.type
_entity_poly.pdbx_seq_one_letter_code
_entity_poly.pdbx_strand_id
1 'polypeptide(L)'
;MKRIILTLIFSLAATAGYACTNLIVGKAASKDGSVICTYNCDGFGFSGSLGYSAPGRHEKGEMIALRSWGGGEAHLIPQAEYTYAVVGLMNEKQVSIVETTWDGRSELRNPEGWFDYFTLMNIALQRSATAREAILVMDALVQEYGYNSTGESFAVCDKDEAWIMELIGKGPGRKGAVWVARRLPDDCITAYANSSRIRRFPQVRKAPKKLGYCVVEGECMYSKDVISFAREMGYYSGPDSEFSFREAYGPLNFGKVRYCEARVWSFFRHHTDPAAMDAYLPFLEARFDVCDELPLWIRPDSKVDVRDIMSDMRDHYEGTALDMTADMSAGPWASPYRNQPVNFEASDGTKMFRERPIGCQQSGMTMVCRMRSFLPDPVGGVTYFNLDDASMVAYVPVYCGISSVPEPFRRENNDINEFSTGSAFWMCNFVANMVYPRYSAMIGDLREAQKELEDFYEQDQKEVEARAAGLTRGELSDYLTRKTSEYTARMMARWDKLARLLIVKHNDQIMRPSENGAVTRGRHTSPAYAPAFIDAVKAHTGPRYLRPAE
;
A
#
# COMPACT_ATOMS: atom_id res chain seq x y z
N MET A 1 40.52 15.07 41.59
CA MET A 1 40.29 14.22 40.41
C MET A 1 38.78 13.87 40.33
N LYS A 2 38.03 14.63 39.56
CA LYS A 2 36.58 14.39 39.33
C LYS A 2 36.45 13.45 38.12
N ARG A 3 35.95 12.24 38.34
CA ARG A 3 35.58 11.30 37.27
C ARG A 3 34.30 11.82 36.60
N ILE A 4 34.40 12.24 35.35
CA ILE A 4 33.28 12.51 34.49
C ILE A 4 32.79 11.14 33.94
N ILE A 5 31.64 10.71 34.38
CA ILE A 5 30.92 9.54 33.80
C ILE A 5 30.26 10.06 32.54
N LEU A 6 30.78 9.67 31.39
CA LEU A 6 30.18 9.93 30.08
C LEU A 6 29.07 8.89 29.87
N THR A 7 27.84 9.28 30.12
CA THR A 7 26.68 8.44 29.79
C THR A 7 26.48 8.54 28.27
N LEU A 8 26.88 7.49 27.54
CA LEU A 8 26.53 7.33 26.15
C LEU A 8 25.00 7.11 26.06
N ILE A 9 24.28 8.15 25.71
CA ILE A 9 22.88 8.04 25.25
C ILE A 9 22.96 7.45 23.85
N PHE A 10 22.72 6.14 23.73
CA PHE A 10 22.37 5.52 22.46
C PHE A 10 20.98 6.08 22.08
N SER A 11 20.96 7.12 21.28
CA SER A 11 19.77 7.47 20.51
C SER A 11 19.54 6.32 19.51
N LEU A 12 18.66 5.36 19.86
CA LEU A 12 17.98 4.59 18.82
C LEU A 12 17.22 5.61 17.98
N ALA A 13 17.82 6.03 16.87
CA ALA A 13 17.05 6.57 15.76
C ALA A 13 16.15 5.40 15.31
N ALA A 14 14.91 5.39 15.80
CA ALA A 14 13.85 4.62 15.17
C ALA A 14 13.80 5.15 13.74
N THR A 15 14.41 4.43 12.81
CA THR A 15 14.10 4.60 11.39
C THR A 15 12.60 4.42 11.31
N ALA A 16 11.87 5.49 11.02
CA ALA A 16 10.46 5.43 10.70
C ALA A 16 10.38 4.51 9.48
N GLY A 17 10.17 3.22 9.70
CA GLY A 17 10.04 2.24 8.65
C GLY A 17 8.79 2.61 7.85
N TYR A 18 8.97 2.92 6.58
CA TYR A 18 7.86 2.94 5.64
C TYR A 18 7.23 1.55 5.70
N ALA A 19 5.94 1.52 5.84
CA ALA A 19 5.24 0.28 6.02
C ALA A 19 3.98 0.32 5.15
N CYS A 20 3.94 -0.52 4.16
CA CYS A 20 3.03 -0.48 3.03
C CYS A 20 2.06 -1.67 3.05
N THR A 21 1.00 -1.62 2.24
CA THR A 21 0.08 -2.74 2.03
C THR A 21 -0.24 -2.87 0.55
N ASN A 22 -0.13 -4.07 0.00
CA ASN A 22 -0.56 -4.41 -1.35
C ASN A 22 -1.59 -5.53 -1.31
N LEU A 23 -2.71 -5.34 -2.00
CA LEU A 23 -3.71 -6.35 -2.32
C LEU A 23 -3.62 -6.67 -3.81
N ILE A 24 -3.71 -7.93 -4.21
CA ILE A 24 -3.53 -8.36 -5.60
C ILE A 24 -4.64 -9.32 -5.98
N VAL A 25 -5.28 -9.07 -7.12
CA VAL A 25 -6.36 -9.90 -7.67
C VAL A 25 -5.97 -10.39 -9.06
N GLY A 26 -5.96 -11.70 -9.23
CA GLY A 26 -5.71 -12.35 -10.52
C GLY A 26 -6.84 -12.12 -11.52
N LYS A 27 -6.54 -12.20 -12.81
CA LYS A 27 -7.43 -11.88 -13.92
C LYS A 27 -8.77 -12.63 -13.88
N ALA A 28 -8.76 -13.92 -13.53
CA ALA A 28 -9.97 -14.73 -13.44
C ALA A 28 -10.66 -14.62 -12.07
N ALA A 29 -9.98 -14.13 -11.04
CA ALA A 29 -10.57 -13.83 -9.74
C ALA A 29 -11.36 -12.52 -9.76
N SER A 30 -11.03 -11.59 -10.63
CA SER A 30 -11.76 -10.33 -10.76
C SER A 30 -13.08 -10.49 -11.51
N LYS A 31 -14.04 -9.62 -11.19
CA LYS A 31 -15.40 -9.68 -11.72
C LYS A 31 -15.49 -9.36 -13.22
N ASP A 32 -14.62 -8.47 -13.69
CA ASP A 32 -14.61 -8.00 -15.08
C ASP A 32 -13.44 -8.54 -15.92
N GLY A 33 -12.58 -9.39 -15.34
CA GLY A 33 -11.42 -9.94 -16.02
C GLY A 33 -10.20 -9.01 -16.06
N SER A 34 -10.17 -7.97 -15.23
CA SER A 34 -8.99 -7.13 -15.00
C SER A 34 -8.00 -7.79 -14.03
N VAL A 35 -6.73 -7.40 -14.11
CA VAL A 35 -5.76 -7.60 -13.02
C VAL A 35 -5.79 -6.37 -12.13
N ILE A 36 -5.78 -6.57 -10.80
CA ILE A 36 -5.80 -5.46 -9.85
C ILE A 36 -4.63 -5.60 -8.88
N CYS A 37 -3.93 -4.50 -8.59
CA CYS A 37 -3.00 -4.40 -7.47
C CYS A 37 -3.15 -3.07 -6.76
N THR A 38 -2.81 -3.01 -5.47
CA THR A 38 -2.99 -1.81 -4.67
C THR A 38 -1.70 -1.38 -3.98
N TYR A 39 -1.67 -0.14 -3.51
CA TYR A 39 -0.59 0.37 -2.69
C TYR A 39 -1.09 1.39 -1.66
N ASN A 40 -0.86 1.12 -0.38
CA ASN A 40 -0.80 2.14 0.65
C ASN A 40 0.67 2.39 0.96
N CYS A 41 1.14 3.60 0.75
CA CYS A 41 2.48 4.03 1.13
C CYS A 41 2.42 4.72 2.48
N ASP A 42 2.83 4.01 3.52
CA ASP A 42 2.70 4.47 4.88
C ASP A 42 4.04 5.00 5.43
N GLY A 43 4.04 6.22 5.93
CA GLY A 43 5.19 6.84 6.56
C GLY A 43 4.81 8.13 7.29
N PHE A 44 5.15 8.25 8.58
CA PHE A 44 4.89 9.48 9.31
C PHE A 44 5.66 10.66 8.72
N GLY A 45 5.00 11.80 8.56
CA GLY A 45 5.61 13.00 7.98
C GLY A 45 5.86 12.91 6.47
N PHE A 46 5.03 12.14 5.77
CA PHE A 46 5.07 11.93 4.32
C PHE A 46 3.74 12.29 3.68
N SER A 47 3.74 13.17 2.68
CA SER A 47 2.52 13.66 2.01
C SER A 47 2.22 12.95 0.68
N GLY A 48 3.14 12.18 0.12
CA GLY A 48 2.98 11.57 -1.19
C GLY A 48 2.86 12.56 -2.36
N SER A 49 2.79 12.05 -3.56
CA SER A 49 2.49 12.81 -4.79
C SER A 49 2.26 11.85 -5.96
N LEU A 50 1.62 12.35 -7.02
CA LEU A 50 1.51 11.64 -8.29
C LEU A 50 2.59 12.14 -9.25
N GLY A 51 3.51 11.25 -9.64
CA GLY A 51 4.56 11.55 -10.59
C GLY A 51 4.13 11.36 -12.05
N TYR A 52 4.82 12.01 -12.97
CA TYR A 52 4.70 11.78 -14.41
C TYR A 52 6.08 11.77 -15.07
N SER A 53 6.36 10.73 -15.84
CA SER A 53 7.50 10.66 -16.76
C SER A 53 7.01 10.54 -18.19
N ALA A 54 7.43 11.46 -19.06
CA ALA A 54 7.04 11.42 -20.46
C ALA A 54 7.73 10.26 -21.21
N PRO A 55 7.11 9.69 -22.24
CA PRO A 55 7.76 8.72 -23.09
C PRO A 55 8.84 9.41 -23.93
N GLY A 56 9.89 8.69 -24.31
CA GLY A 56 10.98 9.27 -25.09
C GLY A 56 11.68 8.29 -26.00
N ARG A 57 12.28 8.85 -27.08
CA ARG A 57 13.33 8.19 -27.87
C ARG A 57 14.64 8.86 -27.53
N HIS A 58 15.65 8.04 -27.26
CA HIS A 58 16.95 8.47 -26.78
C HIS A 58 18.04 8.01 -27.74
N GLU A 59 19.12 8.78 -27.80
CA GLU A 59 20.28 8.43 -28.62
C GLU A 59 21.04 7.26 -27.98
N LYS A 60 21.65 6.45 -28.84
CA LYS A 60 22.49 5.34 -28.38
C LYS A 60 23.68 5.86 -27.57
N GLY A 61 23.78 5.37 -26.32
CA GLY A 61 24.83 5.79 -25.39
C GLY A 61 24.50 7.02 -24.56
N GLU A 62 23.28 7.55 -24.68
CA GLU A 62 22.77 8.57 -23.74
C GLU A 62 22.81 8.04 -22.32
N MET A 63 23.12 8.92 -21.36
CA MET A 63 23.20 8.59 -19.93
C MET A 63 22.18 9.38 -19.16
N ILE A 64 21.56 8.76 -18.15
CA ILE A 64 20.65 9.43 -17.23
C ILE A 64 21.21 9.46 -15.81
N ALA A 65 20.89 10.53 -15.07
CA ALA A 65 21.23 10.66 -13.68
C ALA A 65 20.23 9.91 -12.80
N LEU A 66 20.69 8.85 -12.16
CA LEU A 66 19.94 8.09 -11.16
C LEU A 66 20.14 8.76 -9.79
N ARG A 67 19.06 9.16 -9.14
CA ARG A 67 19.07 9.67 -7.77
C ARG A 67 18.23 8.77 -6.89
N SER A 68 18.79 8.37 -5.75
CA SER A 68 18.05 7.64 -4.73
C SER A 68 16.87 8.46 -4.21
N TRP A 69 15.78 7.80 -3.82
CA TRP A 69 14.63 8.42 -3.16
C TRP A 69 15.02 9.25 -1.93
N GLY A 70 15.92 8.73 -1.10
CA GLY A 70 16.45 9.42 0.08
C GLY A 70 17.41 10.59 -0.23
N GLY A 71 17.64 10.92 -1.51
CA GLY A 71 18.64 11.90 -1.93
C GLY A 71 20.04 11.30 -2.03
N GLY A 72 21.07 12.16 -2.10
CA GLY A 72 22.46 11.75 -2.22
C GLY A 72 23.06 12.06 -3.59
N GLU A 73 24.25 11.50 -3.85
CA GLU A 73 24.97 11.67 -5.11
C GLU A 73 24.22 10.97 -6.25
N ALA A 74 24.21 11.61 -7.42
CA ALA A 74 23.62 11.05 -8.61
C ALA A 74 24.61 10.13 -9.32
N HIS A 75 24.18 8.91 -9.65
CA HIS A 75 24.93 7.98 -10.48
C HIS A 75 24.45 8.05 -11.92
N LEU A 76 25.35 7.84 -12.87
CA LEU A 76 25.00 7.80 -14.30
C LEU A 76 24.83 6.36 -14.77
N ILE A 77 23.66 6.07 -15.34
CA ILE A 77 23.38 4.78 -15.98
C ILE A 77 23.00 4.97 -17.44
N PRO A 78 23.25 3.99 -18.34
CA PRO A 78 22.81 4.06 -19.73
C PRO A 78 21.29 4.21 -19.84
N GLN A 79 20.84 5.13 -20.68
CA GLN A 79 19.43 5.28 -21.01
C GLN A 79 19.01 4.19 -22.03
N ALA A 80 17.76 3.70 -21.90
CA ALA A 80 17.18 2.86 -22.94
C ALA A 80 16.88 3.70 -24.19
N GLU A 81 17.00 3.12 -25.40
CA GLU A 81 16.71 3.82 -26.66
C GLU A 81 15.25 4.28 -26.77
N TYR A 82 14.37 3.64 -26.03
CA TYR A 82 12.97 4.04 -25.87
C TYR A 82 12.53 3.88 -24.41
N THR A 83 11.78 4.88 -23.91
CA THR A 83 11.15 4.83 -22.60
C THR A 83 9.63 5.02 -22.70
N TYR A 84 8.88 4.25 -21.94
CA TYR A 84 7.42 4.39 -21.83
C TYR A 84 7.03 5.55 -20.91
N ALA A 85 5.87 6.17 -21.18
CA ALA A 85 5.27 7.09 -20.23
C ALA A 85 4.92 6.34 -18.92
N VAL A 86 5.15 7.01 -17.78
CA VAL A 86 4.79 6.48 -16.46
C VAL A 86 3.94 7.52 -15.72
N VAL A 87 2.80 7.09 -15.21
CA VAL A 87 1.90 7.89 -14.36
C VAL A 87 1.83 7.23 -12.99
N GLY A 88 2.39 7.86 -11.98
CA GLY A 88 2.54 7.25 -10.66
C GLY A 88 3.36 5.96 -10.73
N LEU A 89 2.73 4.83 -10.47
CA LEU A 89 3.34 3.49 -10.50
C LEU A 89 2.74 2.58 -11.59
N MET A 90 2.20 3.17 -12.66
CA MET A 90 1.72 2.45 -13.85
C MET A 90 2.25 3.12 -15.12
N ASN A 91 2.70 2.32 -16.09
CA ASN A 91 3.13 2.84 -17.39
C ASN A 91 2.04 2.78 -18.47
N GLU A 92 2.29 3.38 -19.64
CA GLU A 92 1.35 3.42 -20.78
C GLU A 92 1.05 2.06 -21.41
N LYS A 93 1.72 0.97 -20.97
CA LYS A 93 1.48 -0.42 -21.36
C LYS A 93 0.66 -1.19 -20.34
N GLN A 94 0.15 -0.50 -19.32
CA GLN A 94 -0.56 -1.08 -18.19
C GLN A 94 0.33 -2.01 -17.32
N VAL A 95 1.64 -1.82 -17.32
CA VAL A 95 2.51 -2.45 -16.33
C VAL A 95 2.47 -1.61 -15.06
N SER A 96 2.19 -2.23 -13.93
CA SER A 96 2.22 -1.60 -12.61
C SER A 96 3.18 -2.34 -11.69
N ILE A 97 3.99 -1.59 -10.93
CA ILE A 97 4.88 -2.13 -9.90
C ILE A 97 4.61 -1.37 -8.62
N VAL A 98 4.19 -2.09 -7.59
CA VAL A 98 3.98 -1.57 -6.23
C VAL A 98 4.73 -2.47 -5.23
N GLU A 99 4.98 -1.97 -4.01
CA GLU A 99 5.89 -2.67 -3.10
C GLU A 99 5.43 -2.70 -1.64
N THR A 100 6.08 -3.54 -0.85
CA THR A 100 6.11 -3.46 0.61
C THR A 100 7.50 -3.81 1.12
N THR A 101 8.09 -2.87 1.86
CA THR A 101 9.38 -3.08 2.50
C THR A 101 9.26 -4.03 3.69
N TRP A 102 10.17 -5.02 3.80
CA TRP A 102 10.34 -5.87 4.98
C TRP A 102 11.80 -5.86 5.45
N ASP A 103 12.03 -6.00 6.75
CA ASP A 103 13.39 -5.82 7.30
C ASP A 103 14.39 -6.81 6.73
N GLY A 104 14.04 -8.11 6.72
CA GLY A 104 14.95 -9.15 6.29
C GLY A 104 16.18 -9.27 7.22
N ARG A 105 17.27 -9.75 6.64
CA ARG A 105 18.56 -9.79 7.31
C ARG A 105 19.28 -8.48 7.11
N SER A 106 19.45 -7.72 8.18
CA SER A 106 20.00 -6.35 8.16
C SER A 106 21.41 -6.26 7.57
N GLU A 107 22.22 -7.33 7.74
CA GLU A 107 23.56 -7.44 7.19
C GLU A 107 23.60 -7.55 5.66
N LEU A 108 22.46 -7.81 5.02
CA LEU A 108 22.35 -7.89 3.56
C LEU A 108 22.03 -6.54 2.90
N ARG A 109 21.77 -5.50 3.68
CA ARG A 109 21.68 -4.15 3.15
C ARG A 109 23.03 -3.68 2.63
N ASN A 110 23.06 -3.21 1.38
CA ASN A 110 24.28 -2.67 0.78
C ASN A 110 24.18 -1.17 0.56
N PRO A 111 24.70 -0.31 1.45
CA PRO A 111 24.63 1.14 1.30
C PRO A 111 25.38 1.68 0.07
N GLU A 112 26.26 0.89 -0.55
CA GLU A 112 26.99 1.24 -1.77
C GLU A 112 26.20 0.92 -3.06
N GLY A 113 25.05 0.24 -2.94
CA GLY A 113 24.16 -0.04 -4.06
C GLY A 113 23.54 1.26 -4.60
N TRP A 114 23.33 1.33 -5.91
CA TRP A 114 22.81 2.52 -6.56
C TRP A 114 21.28 2.58 -6.58
N PHE A 115 20.61 1.43 -6.52
CA PHE A 115 19.16 1.34 -6.59
C PHE A 115 18.53 1.15 -5.21
N ASP A 116 17.66 2.06 -4.80
CA ASP A 116 16.61 1.79 -3.83
C ASP A 116 15.36 1.20 -4.53
N TYR A 117 14.39 0.73 -3.75
CA TYR A 117 13.18 0.12 -4.28
C TYR A 117 12.39 1.07 -5.19
N PHE A 118 12.23 2.34 -4.81
CA PHE A 118 11.43 3.31 -5.55
C PHE A 118 12.06 3.67 -6.90
N THR A 119 13.36 3.92 -6.91
CA THR A 119 14.11 4.21 -8.13
C THR A 119 14.14 3.00 -9.06
N LEU A 120 14.24 1.79 -8.48
CA LEU A 120 14.19 0.53 -9.24
C LEU A 120 12.84 0.36 -9.96
N MET A 121 11.73 0.57 -9.25
CA MET A 121 10.38 0.52 -9.83
C MET A 121 10.22 1.51 -10.99
N ASN A 122 10.62 2.77 -10.79
CA ASN A 122 10.47 3.82 -11.79
C ASN A 122 11.25 3.53 -13.08
N ILE A 123 12.50 3.08 -12.98
CA ILE A 123 13.31 2.74 -14.14
C ILE A 123 12.78 1.47 -14.84
N ALA A 124 12.33 0.48 -14.09
CA ALA A 124 11.73 -0.72 -14.65
C ALA A 124 10.43 -0.41 -15.41
N LEU A 125 9.56 0.44 -14.87
CA LEU A 125 8.33 0.89 -15.54
C LEU A 125 8.61 1.63 -16.84
N GLN A 126 9.66 2.46 -16.90
CA GLN A 126 10.04 3.14 -18.14
C GLN A 126 10.57 2.19 -19.23
N ARG A 127 11.04 0.99 -18.85
CA ARG A 127 11.79 0.08 -19.74
C ARG A 127 11.10 -1.24 -20.06
N SER A 128 9.87 -1.47 -19.57
CA SER A 128 9.17 -2.75 -19.74
C SER A 128 7.76 -2.57 -20.29
N ALA A 129 7.33 -3.50 -21.15
CA ALA A 129 5.98 -3.56 -21.71
C ALA A 129 5.13 -4.67 -21.08
N THR A 130 5.73 -5.56 -20.27
CA THR A 130 5.07 -6.67 -19.60
C THR A 130 5.63 -6.84 -18.18
N ALA A 131 4.88 -7.52 -17.31
CA ALA A 131 5.31 -7.84 -15.96
C ALA A 131 6.60 -8.68 -15.94
N ARG A 132 6.73 -9.64 -16.84
CA ARG A 132 7.95 -10.48 -16.95
C ARG A 132 9.16 -9.68 -17.39
N GLU A 133 9.00 -8.78 -18.37
CA GLU A 133 10.08 -7.87 -18.76
C GLU A 133 10.50 -6.98 -17.59
N ALA A 134 9.54 -6.46 -16.80
CA ALA A 134 9.83 -5.64 -15.64
C ALA A 134 10.68 -6.39 -14.60
N ILE A 135 10.34 -7.64 -14.27
CA ILE A 135 11.13 -8.50 -13.37
C ILE A 135 12.58 -8.66 -13.88
N LEU A 136 12.76 -8.92 -15.17
CA LEU A 136 14.10 -9.10 -15.77
C LEU A 136 14.88 -7.79 -15.86
N VAL A 137 14.22 -6.66 -16.10
CA VAL A 137 14.86 -5.33 -16.04
C VAL A 137 15.30 -5.02 -14.61
N MET A 138 14.48 -5.32 -13.61
CA MET A 138 14.84 -5.14 -12.20
C MET A 138 16.05 -6.01 -11.84
N ASP A 139 16.05 -7.30 -12.22
CA ASP A 139 17.20 -8.18 -12.03
C ASP A 139 18.46 -7.60 -12.65
N ALA A 140 18.44 -7.26 -13.94
CA ALA A 140 19.61 -6.72 -14.65
C ALA A 140 20.19 -5.48 -13.95
N LEU A 141 19.32 -4.56 -13.53
CA LEU A 141 19.73 -3.32 -12.86
C LEU A 141 20.38 -3.59 -11.50
N VAL A 142 19.79 -4.42 -10.65
CA VAL A 142 20.38 -4.70 -9.32
C VAL A 142 21.63 -5.55 -9.39
N GLN A 143 21.73 -6.48 -10.37
CA GLN A 143 22.95 -7.29 -10.54
C GLN A 143 24.14 -6.41 -11.01
N GLU A 144 23.89 -5.40 -11.82
CA GLU A 144 24.94 -4.54 -12.36
C GLU A 144 25.32 -3.42 -11.37
N TYR A 145 24.34 -2.78 -10.72
CA TYR A 145 24.55 -1.55 -9.94
C TYR A 145 24.39 -1.73 -8.43
N GLY A 146 23.89 -2.87 -7.96
CA GLY A 146 23.63 -3.14 -6.56
C GLY A 146 22.33 -2.55 -6.05
N TYR A 147 21.86 -3.06 -4.90
CA TYR A 147 20.61 -2.71 -4.25
C TYR A 147 20.86 -2.23 -2.82
N ASN A 148 20.37 -1.03 -2.45
CA ASN A 148 20.72 -0.37 -1.19
C ASN A 148 19.61 -0.36 -0.14
N SER A 149 18.40 -0.83 -0.44
CA SER A 149 17.32 -0.96 0.55
C SER A 149 17.42 -2.28 1.33
N THR A 150 16.50 -2.47 2.26
CA THR A 150 16.27 -3.74 2.96
C THR A 150 15.55 -4.74 2.04
N GLY A 151 14.95 -5.80 2.57
CA GLY A 151 14.16 -6.70 1.75
C GLY A 151 12.86 -6.05 1.25
N GLU A 152 12.45 -6.39 0.03
CA GLU A 152 11.24 -5.88 -0.62
C GLU A 152 10.40 -7.01 -1.21
N SER A 153 9.07 -6.84 -1.13
CA SER A 153 8.10 -7.57 -1.91
C SER A 153 7.48 -6.64 -2.93
N PHE A 154 7.62 -6.95 -4.22
CA PHE A 154 7.01 -6.22 -5.32
C PHE A 154 5.82 -6.99 -5.86
N ALA A 155 4.67 -6.33 -6.04
CA ALA A 155 3.64 -6.79 -6.95
C ALA A 155 3.95 -6.21 -8.33
N VAL A 156 4.31 -7.08 -9.27
CA VAL A 156 4.62 -6.73 -10.65
C VAL A 156 3.51 -7.26 -11.53
N CYS A 157 2.65 -6.37 -12.00
CA CYS A 157 1.41 -6.72 -12.67
C CYS A 157 1.34 -6.09 -14.06
N ASP A 158 0.67 -6.76 -14.97
CA ASP A 158 0.20 -6.18 -16.23
C ASP A 158 -1.26 -6.58 -16.49
N LYS A 159 -1.78 -6.25 -17.65
CA LYS A 159 -3.18 -6.54 -18.03
C LYS A 159 -3.50 -8.03 -18.20
N ASP A 160 -2.50 -8.91 -18.16
CA ASP A 160 -2.65 -10.33 -18.41
C ASP A 160 -2.25 -11.20 -17.23
N GLU A 161 -1.30 -10.77 -16.40
CA GLU A 161 -0.82 -11.56 -15.27
C GLU A 161 -0.32 -10.71 -14.10
N ALA A 162 -0.32 -11.30 -12.91
CA ALA A 162 0.23 -10.73 -11.69
C ALA A 162 1.37 -11.60 -11.15
N TRP A 163 2.45 -10.97 -10.73
CA TRP A 163 3.61 -11.59 -10.12
C TRP A 163 3.91 -10.99 -8.77
N ILE A 164 4.43 -11.80 -7.89
CA ILE A 164 4.96 -11.41 -6.60
C ILE A 164 6.46 -11.66 -6.64
N MET A 165 7.27 -10.62 -6.51
CA MET A 165 8.73 -10.72 -6.49
C MET A 165 9.25 -10.30 -5.13
N GLU A 166 9.96 -11.19 -4.44
CA GLU A 166 10.69 -10.87 -3.22
C GLU A 166 12.18 -10.77 -3.51
N LEU A 167 12.82 -9.69 -3.04
CA LEU A 167 14.19 -9.35 -3.35
C LEU A 167 14.91 -8.81 -2.11
N ILE A 168 16.19 -9.16 -1.95
CA ILE A 168 17.09 -8.60 -0.93
C ILE A 168 18.52 -8.52 -1.46
N GLY A 169 19.27 -7.50 -1.04
CA GLY A 169 20.66 -7.29 -1.42
C GLY A 169 21.60 -8.41 -0.90
N LYS A 170 22.87 -8.31 -1.27
CA LYS A 170 23.92 -9.28 -0.88
C LYS A 170 24.90 -8.76 0.18
N GLY A 171 24.63 -7.57 0.75
CA GLY A 171 25.46 -6.95 1.77
C GLY A 171 26.59 -6.07 1.23
N PRO A 172 27.30 -5.36 2.12
CA PRO A 172 28.36 -4.43 1.76
C PRO A 172 29.49 -5.09 0.94
N GLY A 173 30.02 -4.36 -0.02
CA GLY A 173 31.11 -4.83 -0.89
C GLY A 173 30.69 -5.89 -1.92
N ARG A 174 29.39 -6.23 -2.02
CA ARG A 174 28.86 -7.19 -3.00
C ARG A 174 27.81 -6.54 -3.89
N LYS A 175 27.96 -6.66 -5.19
CA LYS A 175 26.92 -6.25 -6.15
C LYS A 175 25.83 -7.32 -6.25
N GLY A 176 24.65 -6.90 -6.69
CA GLY A 176 23.55 -7.78 -6.96
C GLY A 176 22.57 -7.92 -5.81
N ALA A 177 21.54 -8.70 -6.09
CA ALA A 177 20.52 -9.11 -5.14
C ALA A 177 20.15 -10.57 -5.39
N VAL A 178 19.57 -11.22 -4.39
CA VAL A 178 18.89 -12.50 -4.54
C VAL A 178 17.39 -12.25 -4.54
N TRP A 179 16.67 -12.99 -5.37
CA TRP A 179 15.24 -12.80 -5.52
C TRP A 179 14.51 -14.04 -5.99
N VAL A 180 13.22 -14.08 -5.74
CA VAL A 180 12.27 -15.06 -6.27
C VAL A 180 10.99 -14.34 -6.67
N ALA A 181 10.43 -14.67 -7.84
CA ALA A 181 9.16 -14.17 -8.34
C ALA A 181 8.21 -15.33 -8.58
N ARG A 182 6.99 -15.26 -8.02
CA ARG A 182 5.93 -16.25 -8.18
C ARG A 182 4.77 -15.63 -8.96
N ARG A 183 4.32 -16.32 -10.02
CA ARG A 183 3.10 -15.92 -10.72
C ARG A 183 1.88 -16.26 -9.85
N LEU A 184 1.01 -15.29 -9.63
CA LEU A 184 -0.28 -15.52 -9.00
C LEU A 184 -1.17 -16.31 -9.98
N PRO A 185 -1.79 -17.45 -9.58
CA PRO A 185 -2.80 -18.08 -10.40
C PRO A 185 -3.95 -17.11 -10.71
N ASP A 186 -4.46 -17.15 -11.93
CA ASP A 186 -5.42 -16.16 -12.42
C ASP A 186 -6.72 -16.11 -11.59
N ASP A 187 -7.12 -17.24 -10.99
CA ASP A 187 -8.32 -17.39 -10.18
C ASP A 187 -8.07 -17.18 -8.66
N CYS A 188 -6.91 -16.62 -8.29
CA CYS A 188 -6.52 -16.39 -6.91
C CYS A 188 -6.37 -14.91 -6.58
N ILE A 189 -6.38 -14.63 -5.27
CA ILE A 189 -6.03 -13.36 -4.66
C ILE A 189 -4.89 -13.54 -3.66
N THR A 190 -4.11 -12.47 -3.42
CA THR A 190 -3.05 -12.45 -2.41
C THR A 190 -2.84 -11.04 -1.87
N ALA A 191 -2.11 -10.92 -0.78
CA ALA A 191 -1.73 -9.63 -0.20
C ALA A 191 -0.32 -9.68 0.39
N TYR A 192 0.30 -8.52 0.50
CA TYR A 192 1.58 -8.29 1.13
C TYR A 192 1.52 -7.08 2.06
N ALA A 193 2.18 -7.19 3.17
CA ALA A 193 2.12 -6.17 4.20
C ALA A 193 3.38 -6.14 5.09
N ASN A 194 4.54 -5.89 4.50
CA ASN A 194 5.85 -5.79 5.17
C ASN A 194 6.37 -7.10 5.79
N SER A 195 6.07 -8.20 5.14
CA SER A 195 6.61 -9.53 5.49
C SER A 195 6.94 -10.30 4.22
N SER A 196 8.10 -10.96 4.19
CA SER A 196 8.39 -11.95 3.16
C SER A 196 7.42 -13.13 3.32
N ARG A 197 6.80 -13.61 2.24
CA ARG A 197 5.79 -14.65 2.27
C ARG A 197 6.12 -15.84 1.37
N ILE A 198 7.06 -15.70 0.43
CA ILE A 198 7.44 -16.81 -0.44
C ILE A 198 8.31 -17.80 0.36
N ARG A 199 7.78 -18.99 0.58
CA ARG A 199 8.48 -20.10 1.22
C ARG A 199 9.17 -20.97 0.16
N ARG A 200 8.75 -22.20 0.00
CA ARG A 200 9.19 -23.09 -1.07
C ARG A 200 8.62 -22.63 -2.41
N PHE A 201 9.39 -22.80 -3.46
CA PHE A 201 9.00 -22.41 -4.81
C PHE A 201 9.43 -23.45 -5.85
N PRO A 202 8.79 -23.53 -7.01
CA PRO A 202 9.19 -24.42 -8.10
C PRO A 202 10.61 -24.11 -8.57
N GLN A 203 11.40 -25.15 -8.77
CA GLN A 203 12.80 -25.03 -9.18
C GLN A 203 13.06 -25.79 -10.48
N VAL A 204 13.94 -25.26 -11.33
CA VAL A 204 14.38 -25.96 -12.52
C VAL A 204 15.26 -27.16 -12.15
N ARG A 205 15.15 -28.26 -12.88
CA ARG A 205 16.03 -29.43 -12.69
C ARG A 205 17.49 -29.13 -12.98
N LYS A 206 17.77 -28.20 -13.90
CA LYS A 206 19.12 -27.79 -14.30
C LYS A 206 19.16 -26.30 -14.57
N ALA A 207 19.98 -25.59 -13.82
CA ALA A 207 20.16 -24.15 -14.01
C ALA A 207 20.78 -23.83 -15.38
N PRO A 208 20.34 -22.74 -16.04
CA PRO A 208 20.89 -22.31 -17.33
C PRO A 208 22.37 -21.90 -17.19
N LYS A 209 23.18 -22.22 -18.21
CA LYS A 209 24.62 -21.92 -18.16
C LYS A 209 24.94 -20.42 -18.30
N LYS A 210 24.17 -19.71 -19.14
CA LYS A 210 24.47 -18.33 -19.57
C LYS A 210 23.65 -17.25 -18.87
N LEU A 211 22.51 -17.59 -18.28
CA LEU A 211 21.63 -16.64 -17.61
C LEU A 211 21.94 -16.57 -16.10
N GLY A 212 21.79 -15.40 -15.52
CA GLY A 212 21.90 -15.15 -14.08
C GLY A 212 20.65 -15.57 -13.29
N TYR A 213 19.60 -15.99 -13.98
CA TYR A 213 18.30 -16.37 -13.40
C TYR A 213 17.79 -17.69 -13.98
N CYS A 214 16.81 -18.26 -13.30
CA CYS A 214 16.10 -19.48 -13.70
C CYS A 214 14.62 -19.16 -13.97
N VAL A 215 14.00 -19.90 -14.89
CA VAL A 215 12.58 -19.77 -15.22
C VAL A 215 11.92 -21.15 -15.19
N VAL A 216 10.88 -21.29 -14.38
CA VAL A 216 9.88 -22.36 -14.45
C VAL A 216 8.67 -21.74 -15.14
N GLU A 217 8.44 -22.12 -16.40
CA GLU A 217 7.50 -21.44 -17.29
C GLU A 217 6.08 -21.36 -16.69
N GLY A 218 5.53 -20.13 -16.68
CA GLY A 218 4.19 -19.85 -16.16
C GLY A 218 4.04 -19.89 -14.63
N GLU A 219 5.12 -20.16 -13.86
CA GLU A 219 5.01 -20.37 -12.41
C GLU A 219 5.98 -19.57 -11.57
N CYS A 220 7.28 -19.55 -11.96
CA CYS A 220 8.32 -19.02 -11.11
C CYS A 220 9.53 -18.52 -11.90
N MET A 221 10.12 -17.43 -11.43
CA MET A 221 11.43 -16.93 -11.86
C MET A 221 12.26 -16.64 -10.61
N TYR A 222 13.59 -16.85 -10.65
CA TYR A 222 14.43 -16.61 -9.49
C TYR A 222 15.91 -16.43 -9.86
N SER A 223 16.65 -15.66 -9.05
CA SER A 223 18.10 -15.51 -9.23
C SER A 223 18.79 -16.86 -9.08
N LYS A 224 19.72 -17.14 -9.99
CA LYS A 224 20.38 -18.46 -10.09
C LYS A 224 21.11 -18.87 -8.82
N ASP A 225 21.58 -17.91 -8.07
CA ASP A 225 22.37 -18.10 -6.86
C ASP A 225 21.58 -17.98 -5.55
N VAL A 226 20.24 -17.86 -5.61
CA VAL A 226 19.39 -17.64 -4.42
C VAL A 226 19.61 -18.69 -3.33
N ILE A 227 19.85 -19.95 -3.69
CA ILE A 227 20.10 -21.04 -2.71
C ILE A 227 21.57 -21.10 -2.32
N SER A 228 22.48 -21.02 -3.31
CA SER A 228 23.92 -21.11 -3.04
C SER A 228 24.42 -19.94 -2.19
N PHE A 229 23.88 -18.75 -2.38
CA PHE A 229 24.17 -17.59 -1.56
C PHE A 229 23.67 -17.75 -0.12
N ALA A 230 22.47 -18.33 0.09
CA ALA A 230 21.97 -18.62 1.43
C ALA A 230 22.88 -19.62 2.17
N ARG A 231 23.45 -20.61 1.45
CA ARG A 231 24.43 -21.55 2.03
C ARG A 231 25.76 -20.88 2.34
N GLU A 232 26.26 -20.04 1.45
CA GLU A 232 27.49 -19.26 1.66
C GLU A 232 27.39 -18.41 2.92
N MET A 233 26.23 -17.78 3.14
CA MET A 233 25.97 -16.94 4.31
C MET A 233 25.61 -17.73 5.59
N GLY A 234 25.51 -19.06 5.50
CA GLY A 234 25.12 -19.90 6.64
C GLY A 234 23.65 -19.84 7.02
N TYR A 235 22.78 -19.30 6.16
CA TYR A 235 21.34 -19.21 6.41
C TYR A 235 20.58 -20.49 6.10
N TYR A 236 21.19 -21.38 5.33
CA TYR A 236 20.58 -22.63 4.91
C TYR A 236 21.63 -23.74 4.67
N SER A 237 21.29 -24.99 5.05
CA SER A 237 22.17 -26.15 4.85
C SER A 237 21.47 -27.40 4.32
N GLY A 238 20.16 -27.34 4.10
CA GLY A 238 19.34 -28.47 3.62
C GLY A 238 19.41 -28.74 2.12
N PRO A 239 18.64 -29.70 1.60
CA PRO A 239 18.52 -29.97 0.17
C PRO A 239 17.77 -28.86 -0.55
N ASP A 240 18.10 -28.58 -1.83
CA ASP A 240 17.47 -27.48 -2.60
C ASP A 240 15.94 -27.56 -2.62
N SER A 241 15.36 -28.76 -2.70
CA SER A 241 13.91 -28.98 -2.73
C SER A 241 13.16 -28.52 -1.46
N GLU A 242 13.89 -28.32 -0.36
CA GLU A 242 13.32 -27.84 0.91
C GLU A 242 13.61 -26.37 1.20
N PHE A 243 14.35 -25.71 0.31
CA PHE A 243 14.71 -24.32 0.49
C PHE A 243 13.47 -23.42 0.57
N SER A 244 13.43 -22.58 1.59
CA SER A 244 12.43 -21.53 1.81
C SER A 244 13.11 -20.16 1.73
N PHE A 245 12.68 -19.33 0.78
CA PHE A 245 13.22 -17.97 0.63
C PHE A 245 13.00 -17.15 1.91
N ARG A 246 11.78 -17.14 2.43
CA ARG A 246 11.44 -16.40 3.65
C ARG A 246 12.30 -16.84 4.85
N GLU A 247 12.41 -18.15 5.10
CA GLU A 247 13.19 -18.64 6.26
C GLU A 247 14.67 -18.26 6.14
N ALA A 248 15.21 -18.28 4.93
CA ALA A 248 16.59 -17.90 4.70
C ALA A 248 16.83 -16.38 4.85
N TYR A 249 15.94 -15.55 4.30
CA TYR A 249 16.21 -14.12 4.12
C TYR A 249 15.34 -13.17 4.95
N GLY A 250 14.13 -13.58 5.31
CA GLY A 250 13.17 -12.75 6.04
C GLY A 250 12.34 -13.52 7.05
N PRO A 251 12.95 -14.28 8.00
CA PRO A 251 12.20 -15.13 8.92
C PRO A 251 11.16 -14.34 9.73
N LEU A 252 10.07 -15.04 10.08
CA LEU A 252 8.99 -14.45 10.87
C LEU A 252 9.43 -14.15 12.30
N ASN A 253 8.81 -13.13 12.86
CA ASN A 253 8.81 -12.80 14.28
C ASN A 253 7.41 -12.30 14.67
N PHE A 254 7.18 -12.04 15.95
CA PHE A 254 5.88 -11.56 16.43
C PHE A 254 5.38 -10.33 15.66
N GLY A 255 6.22 -9.32 15.44
CA GLY A 255 5.84 -8.11 14.73
C GLY A 255 5.40 -8.36 13.28
N LYS A 256 6.12 -9.22 12.55
CA LYS A 256 5.76 -9.60 11.17
C LYS A 256 4.44 -10.35 11.11
N VAL A 257 4.16 -11.20 12.10
CA VAL A 257 2.90 -11.91 12.17
C VAL A 257 1.77 -10.97 12.56
N ARG A 258 1.91 -10.27 13.68
CA ARG A 258 0.82 -9.47 14.26
C ARG A 258 0.52 -8.19 13.49
N TYR A 259 1.54 -7.50 12.98
CA TYR A 259 1.33 -6.22 12.28
C TYR A 259 1.24 -6.37 10.76
N CYS A 260 1.77 -7.47 10.20
CA CYS A 260 1.84 -7.66 8.76
C CYS A 260 0.87 -8.74 8.30
N GLU A 261 1.04 -10.00 8.75
CA GLU A 261 0.18 -11.10 8.32
C GLU A 261 -1.29 -10.91 8.76
N ALA A 262 -1.58 -10.16 9.83
CA ALA A 262 -2.95 -9.83 10.23
C ALA A 262 -3.70 -9.04 9.14
N ARG A 263 -3.02 -8.14 8.41
CA ARG A 263 -3.62 -7.42 7.27
C ARG A 263 -3.95 -8.36 6.11
N VAL A 264 -3.07 -9.32 5.84
CA VAL A 264 -3.30 -10.38 4.84
C VAL A 264 -4.47 -11.27 5.24
N TRP A 265 -4.52 -11.68 6.52
CA TRP A 265 -5.61 -12.46 7.09
C TRP A 265 -6.96 -11.75 6.94
N SER A 266 -7.03 -10.46 7.25
CA SER A 266 -8.25 -9.67 7.12
C SER A 266 -8.74 -9.63 5.67
N PHE A 267 -7.84 -9.35 4.72
CA PHE A 267 -8.16 -9.37 3.31
C PHE A 267 -8.68 -10.74 2.85
N PHE A 268 -8.02 -11.83 3.24
CA PHE A 268 -8.49 -13.17 2.90
C PHE A 268 -9.86 -13.47 3.52
N ARG A 269 -10.07 -13.06 4.76
CA ARG A 269 -11.32 -13.24 5.49
C ARG A 269 -12.52 -12.55 4.84
N HIS A 270 -12.31 -11.41 4.19
CA HIS A 270 -13.38 -10.71 3.46
C HIS A 270 -13.83 -11.47 2.19
N HIS A 271 -12.99 -12.34 1.66
CA HIS A 271 -13.21 -13.00 0.38
C HIS A 271 -13.40 -14.51 0.45
N THR A 272 -13.40 -15.09 1.66
CA THR A 272 -13.67 -16.52 1.89
C THR A 272 -14.51 -16.70 3.14
N ASP A 273 -14.87 -17.98 3.46
CA ASP A 273 -15.55 -18.30 4.71
C ASP A 273 -14.79 -17.71 5.92
N PRO A 274 -15.39 -16.76 6.65
CA PRO A 274 -14.76 -16.16 7.82
C PRO A 274 -14.31 -17.17 8.88
N ALA A 275 -15.07 -18.25 9.10
CA ALA A 275 -14.73 -19.27 10.10
C ALA A 275 -13.46 -20.04 9.72
N ALA A 276 -13.23 -20.28 8.42
CA ALA A 276 -12.01 -20.92 7.93
C ALA A 276 -10.79 -20.01 8.16
N MET A 277 -10.94 -18.69 8.01
CA MET A 277 -9.85 -17.74 8.29
C MET A 277 -9.64 -17.51 9.79
N ASP A 278 -10.68 -17.51 10.60
CA ASP A 278 -10.56 -17.36 12.06
C ASP A 278 -9.79 -18.52 12.69
N ALA A 279 -9.69 -19.68 12.04
CA ALA A 279 -8.81 -20.77 12.46
C ALA A 279 -7.31 -20.38 12.48
N TYR A 280 -6.90 -19.33 11.78
CA TYR A 280 -5.53 -18.79 11.77
C TYR A 280 -5.25 -17.74 12.86
N LEU A 281 -6.21 -17.39 13.71
CA LEU A 281 -5.99 -16.44 14.81
C LEU A 281 -4.83 -16.85 15.74
N PRO A 282 -4.61 -18.13 16.09
CA PRO A 282 -3.43 -18.52 16.85
C PRO A 282 -2.10 -18.23 16.13
N PHE A 283 -2.06 -18.34 14.79
CA PHE A 283 -0.89 -17.94 14.01
C PHE A 283 -0.60 -16.44 14.19
N LEU A 284 -1.65 -15.60 14.16
CA LEU A 284 -1.50 -14.15 14.37
C LEU A 284 -1.04 -13.78 15.80
N GLU A 285 -1.12 -14.72 16.75
CA GLU A 285 -0.57 -14.63 18.10
C GLU A 285 0.86 -15.21 18.19
N ALA A 286 1.48 -15.55 17.05
CA ALA A 286 2.76 -16.24 16.95
C ALA A 286 2.81 -17.62 17.64
N ARG A 287 1.69 -18.32 17.70
CA ARG A 287 1.55 -19.68 18.24
C ARG A 287 1.72 -20.69 17.11
N PHE A 288 2.94 -20.83 16.61
CA PHE A 288 3.26 -21.66 15.44
C PHE A 288 3.16 -23.19 15.68
N ASP A 289 3.03 -23.60 16.94
CA ASP A 289 2.89 -24.99 17.37
C ASP A 289 1.45 -25.53 17.27
N VAL A 290 0.46 -24.67 17.13
CA VAL A 290 -0.96 -25.05 17.18
C VAL A 290 -1.75 -24.73 15.91
N CYS A 291 -1.13 -24.05 14.95
CA CYS A 291 -1.80 -23.58 13.74
C CYS A 291 -0.82 -23.48 12.58
N ASP A 292 -1.29 -23.82 11.37
CA ASP A 292 -0.55 -23.58 10.15
C ASP A 292 -0.46 -22.07 9.86
N GLU A 293 0.53 -21.71 9.04
CA GLU A 293 0.69 -20.35 8.54
C GLU A 293 -0.27 -20.04 7.40
N LEU A 294 -0.60 -18.76 7.22
CA LEU A 294 -1.43 -18.32 6.10
C LEU A 294 -0.87 -18.80 4.75
N PRO A 295 -1.73 -19.26 3.82
CA PRO A 295 -1.31 -19.60 2.47
C PRO A 295 -0.80 -18.37 1.72
N LEU A 296 0.07 -18.57 0.71
CA LEU A 296 0.60 -17.48 -0.10
C LEU A 296 -0.51 -16.74 -0.86
N TRP A 297 -1.51 -17.47 -1.34
CA TRP A 297 -2.72 -16.98 -2.00
C TRP A 297 -3.91 -17.89 -1.71
N ILE A 298 -5.10 -17.38 -1.96
CA ILE A 298 -6.35 -18.13 -1.86
C ILE A 298 -7.20 -17.95 -3.12
N ARG A 299 -8.11 -18.88 -3.36
CA ARG A 299 -9.20 -18.68 -4.31
C ARG A 299 -10.38 -18.04 -3.57
N PRO A 300 -10.86 -16.85 -3.99
CA PRO A 300 -12.00 -16.22 -3.33
C PRO A 300 -13.30 -17.00 -3.62
N ASP A 301 -14.26 -16.96 -2.70
CA ASP A 301 -15.56 -17.62 -2.83
C ASP A 301 -16.44 -16.97 -3.92
N SER A 302 -16.21 -15.70 -4.20
CA SER A 302 -16.85 -14.95 -5.27
C SER A 302 -15.84 -14.06 -5.99
N LYS A 303 -16.16 -13.67 -7.23
CA LYS A 303 -15.32 -12.74 -7.98
C LYS A 303 -15.29 -11.37 -7.33
N VAL A 304 -14.11 -10.78 -7.30
CA VAL A 304 -13.79 -9.52 -6.61
C VAL A 304 -13.97 -8.34 -7.55
N ASP A 305 -14.72 -7.34 -7.11
CA ASP A 305 -14.87 -6.07 -7.81
C ASP A 305 -13.80 -5.05 -7.38
N VAL A 306 -13.51 -4.06 -8.21
CA VAL A 306 -12.61 -2.95 -7.85
C VAL A 306 -13.14 -2.17 -6.63
N ARG A 307 -14.45 -2.08 -6.46
CA ARG A 307 -15.09 -1.43 -5.31
C ARG A 307 -14.93 -2.22 -4.01
N ASP A 308 -14.91 -3.55 -4.10
CA ASP A 308 -14.59 -4.41 -2.96
C ASP A 308 -13.16 -4.12 -2.49
N ILE A 309 -12.20 -4.04 -3.42
CA ILE A 309 -10.80 -3.69 -3.11
C ILE A 309 -10.66 -2.29 -2.50
N MET A 310 -11.41 -1.28 -2.99
CA MET A 310 -11.44 0.04 -2.36
C MET A 310 -11.96 -0.02 -0.93
N SER A 311 -12.91 -0.92 -0.64
CA SER A 311 -13.41 -1.17 0.71
C SER A 311 -12.35 -1.85 1.58
N ASP A 312 -11.67 -2.87 1.06
CA ASP A 312 -10.62 -3.59 1.78
C ASP A 312 -9.43 -2.67 2.15
N MET A 313 -9.10 -1.71 1.27
CA MET A 313 -8.08 -0.70 1.57
C MET A 313 -8.44 0.22 2.75
N ARG A 314 -9.71 0.24 3.17
CA ARG A 314 -10.24 1.04 4.28
C ARG A 314 -10.43 0.25 5.57
N ASP A 315 -10.02 -1.00 5.60
CA ASP A 315 -10.26 -1.96 6.70
C ASP A 315 -9.49 -1.60 7.97
N HIS A 316 -10.16 -1.76 9.13
CA HIS A 316 -9.60 -1.67 10.48
C HIS A 316 -9.98 -2.89 11.32
N TYR A 317 -10.15 -4.04 10.67
CA TYR A 317 -10.57 -5.32 11.27
C TYR A 317 -12.00 -5.30 11.82
N GLU A 318 -12.89 -4.43 11.35
CA GLU A 318 -14.24 -4.29 11.84
C GLU A 318 -15.01 -5.62 11.83
N GLY A 319 -15.70 -5.92 12.92
CA GLY A 319 -16.47 -7.16 13.09
C GLY A 319 -15.65 -8.43 13.29
N THR A 320 -14.37 -8.32 13.62
CA THR A 320 -13.47 -9.45 13.89
C THR A 320 -12.96 -9.46 15.34
N ALA A 321 -12.19 -10.49 15.70
CA ALA A 321 -11.51 -10.53 17.00
C ALA A 321 -10.43 -9.43 17.16
N LEU A 322 -10.03 -8.77 16.06
CA LEU A 322 -9.04 -7.69 16.04
C LEU A 322 -9.67 -6.30 15.86
N ASP A 323 -11.00 -6.19 15.95
CA ASP A 323 -11.75 -4.96 15.70
C ASP A 323 -11.22 -3.77 16.51
N MET A 324 -10.65 -2.79 15.80
CA MET A 324 -10.06 -1.61 16.42
C MET A 324 -11.10 -0.58 16.89
N THR A 325 -12.39 -0.79 16.63
CA THR A 325 -13.48 0.10 17.04
C THR A 325 -14.22 -0.39 18.29
N ALA A 326 -13.98 -1.65 18.71
CA ALA A 326 -14.84 -2.35 19.65
C ALA A 326 -14.46 -2.17 21.13
N ASP A 327 -13.18 -1.95 21.46
CA ASP A 327 -12.71 -1.91 22.83
C ASP A 327 -12.55 -0.49 23.40
N MET A 328 -12.19 -0.38 24.69
CA MET A 328 -12.01 0.91 25.37
C MET A 328 -10.90 1.76 24.74
N SER A 329 -9.89 1.16 24.10
CA SER A 329 -8.82 1.90 23.45
C SER A 329 -9.29 2.68 22.23
N ALA A 330 -10.48 2.36 21.67
CA ALA A 330 -11.16 3.13 20.63
C ALA A 330 -11.74 4.46 21.15
N GLY A 331 -11.73 4.67 22.45
CA GLY A 331 -12.17 5.90 23.09
C GLY A 331 -13.69 6.15 22.98
N PRO A 332 -14.11 7.38 23.31
CA PRO A 332 -15.54 7.72 23.39
C PRO A 332 -16.29 7.62 22.06
N TRP A 333 -15.59 7.67 20.94
CA TRP A 333 -16.18 7.73 19.61
C TRP A 333 -15.86 6.49 18.74
N ALA A 334 -15.51 5.37 19.37
CA ALA A 334 -15.20 4.11 18.69
C ALA A 334 -14.22 4.32 17.49
N SER A 335 -13.16 5.10 17.71
CA SER A 335 -12.20 5.42 16.68
C SER A 335 -11.18 4.27 16.49
N PRO A 336 -10.93 3.79 15.26
CA PRO A 336 -9.88 2.81 15.01
C PRO A 336 -8.48 3.40 15.09
N TYR A 337 -8.34 4.71 15.19
CA TYR A 337 -7.08 5.44 15.18
C TYR A 337 -6.45 5.55 16.57
N ARG A 338 -5.14 5.39 16.65
CA ARG A 338 -4.37 5.40 17.92
C ARG A 338 -3.26 6.43 17.86
N ASN A 339 -3.07 7.17 18.96
CA ASN A 339 -2.04 8.22 19.08
C ASN A 339 -0.69 7.69 19.58
N GLN A 340 -0.65 6.50 20.16
CA GLN A 340 0.59 5.87 20.62
C GLN A 340 1.28 5.07 19.50
N PRO A 341 2.59 4.77 19.62
CA PRO A 341 3.29 3.88 18.71
C PRO A 341 2.70 2.45 18.72
N VAL A 342 3.06 1.63 17.74
CA VAL A 342 2.59 0.23 17.65
C VAL A 342 3.00 -0.58 18.87
N ASN A 343 4.24 -0.38 19.38
CA ASN A 343 4.71 -0.97 20.62
C ASN A 343 4.87 0.14 21.66
N PHE A 344 4.35 -0.07 22.85
CA PHE A 344 4.40 0.88 23.97
C PHE A 344 4.47 0.13 25.30
N GLU A 345 4.62 0.86 26.42
CA GLU A 345 4.82 0.28 27.73
C GLU A 345 3.88 0.94 28.74
N ALA A 346 3.25 0.14 29.58
CA ALA A 346 2.46 0.62 30.69
C ALA A 346 3.37 1.11 31.84
N SER A 347 2.82 1.86 32.80
CA SER A 347 3.57 2.45 33.91
C SER A 347 4.24 1.43 34.84
N ASP A 348 3.77 0.18 34.84
CA ASP A 348 4.36 -0.94 35.59
C ASP A 348 5.43 -1.72 34.81
N GLY A 349 5.80 -1.26 33.61
CA GLY A 349 6.76 -1.92 32.73
C GLY A 349 6.17 -3.04 31.86
N THR A 350 4.86 -3.25 31.87
CA THR A 350 4.21 -4.22 30.99
C THR A 350 4.32 -3.77 29.54
N LYS A 351 4.94 -4.61 28.70
CA LYS A 351 5.06 -4.34 27.26
C LYS A 351 3.73 -4.60 26.55
N MET A 352 3.29 -3.64 25.82
CA MET A 352 2.01 -3.62 25.11
C MET A 352 2.21 -3.36 23.63
N PHE A 353 1.20 -3.68 22.83
CA PHE A 353 1.12 -3.37 21.41
C PHE A 353 -0.31 -3.02 21.03
N ARG A 354 -0.50 -2.50 19.83
CA ARG A 354 -1.79 -2.34 19.17
C ARG A 354 -1.76 -2.93 17.78
N GLU A 355 -2.93 -3.19 17.23
CA GLU A 355 -3.09 -3.60 15.84
C GLU A 355 -2.58 -2.51 14.87
N ARG A 356 -2.19 -2.97 13.69
CA ARG A 356 -1.91 -2.12 12.54
C ARG A 356 -2.82 -2.51 11.38
N PRO A 357 -3.85 -1.70 11.06
CA PRO A 357 -4.82 -2.01 10.02
C PRO A 357 -4.29 -1.70 8.61
N ILE A 358 -5.07 -2.03 7.57
CA ILE A 358 -4.81 -1.66 6.19
C ILE A 358 -4.99 -0.15 6.02
N GLY A 359 -6.14 0.41 6.44
CA GLY A 359 -6.38 1.86 6.49
C GLY A 359 -5.73 2.47 7.74
N CYS A 360 -4.84 3.43 7.60
CA CYS A 360 -4.18 4.04 8.75
C CYS A 360 -3.75 5.49 8.50
N GLN A 361 -3.71 6.29 9.57
CA GLN A 361 -3.39 7.73 9.52
C GLN A 361 -1.96 8.07 9.07
N GLN A 362 -1.10 7.09 8.89
CA GLN A 362 0.27 7.31 8.44
C GLN A 362 0.45 7.12 6.93
N SER A 363 -0.62 6.81 6.20
CA SER A 363 -0.57 6.71 4.73
C SER A 363 -0.40 8.10 4.12
N GLY A 364 0.64 8.30 3.32
CA GLY A 364 0.84 9.54 2.57
C GLY A 364 0.17 9.51 1.20
N MET A 365 -0.03 8.31 0.65
CA MET A 365 -0.78 8.08 -0.60
C MET A 365 -1.36 6.68 -0.65
N THR A 366 -2.46 6.54 -1.37
CA THR A 366 -3.16 5.29 -1.60
C THR A 366 -3.57 5.13 -3.06
N MET A 367 -3.51 3.92 -3.58
CA MET A 367 -3.93 3.64 -4.95
C MET A 367 -4.47 2.23 -5.15
N VAL A 368 -5.39 2.10 -6.11
CA VAL A 368 -5.88 0.84 -6.66
C VAL A 368 -5.63 0.87 -8.17
N CYS A 369 -4.72 0.06 -8.65
CA CYS A 369 -4.35 -0.05 -10.05
C CYS A 369 -5.18 -1.16 -10.71
N ARG A 370 -5.89 -0.84 -11.79
CA ARG A 370 -6.73 -1.77 -12.56
C ARG A 370 -6.22 -1.83 -14.00
N MET A 371 -5.81 -3.00 -14.45
CA MET A 371 -5.28 -3.25 -15.79
C MET A 371 -6.24 -4.14 -16.58
N ARG A 372 -6.66 -3.70 -17.79
CA ARG A 372 -7.72 -4.31 -18.58
C ARG A 372 -7.27 -4.61 -20.01
N SER A 373 -7.03 -5.90 -20.31
CA SER A 373 -6.57 -6.34 -21.62
C SER A 373 -7.62 -6.20 -22.74
N PHE A 374 -8.89 -6.05 -22.40
CA PHE A 374 -9.99 -5.90 -23.35
C PHE A 374 -10.21 -4.44 -23.81
N LEU A 375 -9.41 -3.50 -23.32
CA LEU A 375 -9.43 -2.08 -23.73
C LEU A 375 -8.06 -1.67 -24.28
N PRO A 376 -8.01 -0.63 -25.16
CA PRO A 376 -6.75 -0.03 -25.58
C PRO A 376 -5.91 0.44 -24.38
N ASP A 377 -4.59 0.26 -24.42
CA ASP A 377 -3.70 0.54 -23.29
C ASP A 377 -3.94 1.89 -22.60
N PRO A 378 -4.07 3.05 -23.34
CA PRO A 378 -4.22 4.35 -22.68
C PRO A 378 -5.46 4.49 -21.80
N VAL A 379 -6.51 3.70 -22.09
CA VAL A 379 -7.81 3.70 -21.37
C VAL A 379 -7.92 2.49 -20.45
N GLY A 380 -7.27 1.37 -20.82
CA GLY A 380 -7.33 0.11 -20.10
C GLY A 380 -6.71 0.20 -18.72
N GLY A 381 -5.58 0.90 -18.59
CA GLY A 381 -4.91 1.14 -17.32
C GLY A 381 -5.48 2.33 -16.58
N VAL A 382 -6.00 2.11 -15.38
CA VAL A 382 -6.53 3.15 -14.49
C VAL A 382 -5.97 2.96 -13.09
N THR A 383 -5.39 4.01 -12.56
CA THR A 383 -5.02 4.10 -11.14
C THR A 383 -6.08 4.94 -10.43
N TYR A 384 -6.84 4.35 -9.53
CA TYR A 384 -7.71 5.07 -8.60
C TYR A 384 -6.82 5.57 -7.46
N PHE A 385 -6.57 6.87 -7.45
CA PHE A 385 -5.51 7.49 -6.65
C PHE A 385 -6.05 8.54 -5.68
N ASN A 386 -5.43 8.67 -4.52
CA ASN A 386 -5.50 9.87 -3.69
C ASN A 386 -4.29 9.94 -2.73
N LEU A 387 -4.19 11.07 -2.05
CA LEU A 387 -3.19 11.36 -1.01
C LEU A 387 -3.86 11.29 0.37
N ASP A 388 -3.13 10.83 1.37
CA ASP A 388 -3.57 10.61 2.75
C ASP A 388 -4.16 9.20 2.98
N ASP A 389 -4.75 8.97 4.15
CA ASP A 389 -5.33 7.71 4.62
C ASP A 389 -6.42 7.16 3.68
N ALA A 390 -6.23 5.93 3.24
CA ALA A 390 -7.16 5.22 2.35
C ALA A 390 -8.62 5.23 2.84
N SER A 391 -8.82 5.18 4.18
CA SER A 391 -10.15 5.22 4.78
C SER A 391 -10.78 6.60 4.74
N MET A 392 -9.99 7.67 4.60
CA MET A 392 -10.45 9.06 4.67
C MET A 392 -10.55 9.75 3.32
N VAL A 393 -10.24 9.07 2.21
CA VAL A 393 -10.21 9.66 0.86
C VAL A 393 -11.21 8.99 -0.08
N ALA A 394 -11.62 9.71 -1.14
CA ALA A 394 -12.27 9.12 -2.32
C ALA A 394 -11.21 8.80 -3.38
N TYR A 395 -11.33 7.68 -4.02
CA TYR A 395 -10.42 7.22 -5.07
C TYR A 395 -10.73 7.91 -6.41
N VAL A 396 -9.81 8.76 -6.88
CA VAL A 396 -9.94 9.52 -8.14
C VAL A 396 -9.34 8.72 -9.29
N PRO A 397 -10.09 8.45 -10.39
CA PRO A 397 -9.55 7.75 -11.54
C PRO A 397 -8.49 8.58 -12.29
N VAL A 398 -7.31 7.99 -12.47
CA VAL A 398 -6.18 8.52 -13.23
C VAL A 398 -5.84 7.52 -14.32
N TYR A 399 -5.95 7.90 -15.58
CA TYR A 399 -5.65 7.01 -16.71
C TYR A 399 -4.14 6.96 -17.00
N CYS A 400 -3.61 5.81 -17.36
CA CYS A 400 -2.20 5.68 -17.75
C CYS A 400 -1.86 6.40 -19.07
N GLY A 401 -2.87 6.80 -19.87
CA GLY A 401 -2.71 7.51 -21.13
C GLY A 401 -2.68 9.04 -21.02
N ILE A 402 -2.67 9.63 -19.82
CA ILE A 402 -2.59 11.09 -19.65
C ILE A 402 -1.20 11.61 -20.01
N SER A 403 -1.12 12.91 -20.34
CA SER A 403 0.14 13.61 -20.66
C SER A 403 0.63 14.55 -19.56
N SER A 404 -0.15 14.74 -18.52
CA SER A 404 0.24 15.49 -17.32
C SER A 404 -0.66 15.13 -16.14
N VAL A 405 -0.13 15.27 -14.92
CA VAL A 405 -0.90 15.02 -13.68
C VAL A 405 -1.62 16.27 -13.22
N PRO A 406 -2.80 16.15 -12.58
CA PRO A 406 -3.52 17.25 -11.99
C PRO A 406 -2.70 17.99 -10.93
N GLU A 407 -2.80 19.30 -10.91
CA GLU A 407 -2.05 20.18 -10.00
C GLU A 407 -2.18 19.82 -8.52
N PRO A 408 -3.37 19.50 -7.96
CA PRO A 408 -3.50 19.12 -6.56
C PRO A 408 -2.72 17.87 -6.14
N PHE A 409 -2.35 17.00 -7.08
CA PHE A 409 -1.58 15.78 -6.82
C PHE A 409 -0.07 15.93 -7.03
N ARG A 410 0.41 17.07 -7.57
CA ARG A 410 1.84 17.29 -7.84
C ARG A 410 2.62 17.52 -6.56
N ARG A 411 3.90 17.12 -6.58
CA ARG A 411 4.80 17.23 -5.43
C ARG A 411 4.94 18.65 -4.91
N GLU A 412 5.05 19.63 -5.80
CA GLU A 412 5.23 21.05 -5.47
C GLU A 412 4.05 21.66 -4.70
N ASN A 413 2.86 21.03 -4.77
CA ASN A 413 1.65 21.49 -4.07
C ASN A 413 1.37 20.72 -2.77
N ASN A 414 2.19 19.70 -2.46
CA ASN A 414 1.98 18.81 -1.33
C ASN A 414 3.17 18.82 -0.36
N ASP A 415 3.63 20.02 0.04
CA ASP A 415 4.63 20.15 1.09
C ASP A 415 4.02 19.77 2.43
N ILE A 416 4.66 18.80 3.12
CA ILE A 416 4.21 18.30 4.43
C ILE A 416 4.32 19.35 5.54
N ASN A 417 5.08 20.41 5.34
CA ASN A 417 5.32 21.46 6.33
C ASN A 417 4.46 22.71 6.11
N GLU A 418 3.67 22.78 5.01
CA GLU A 418 2.89 23.95 4.66
C GLU A 418 1.47 23.58 4.25
N PHE A 419 0.48 23.98 5.06
CA PHE A 419 -0.93 23.75 4.76
C PHE A 419 -1.40 24.55 3.55
N SER A 420 -2.04 23.88 2.58
CA SER A 420 -2.61 24.52 1.40
C SER A 420 -3.96 23.91 1.03
N THR A 421 -4.96 24.74 0.77
CA THR A 421 -6.27 24.28 0.24
C THR A 421 -6.19 23.85 -1.23
N GLY A 422 -5.11 24.15 -1.94
CA GLY A 422 -4.82 23.65 -3.28
C GLY A 422 -4.19 22.26 -3.30
N SER A 423 -3.72 21.78 -2.15
CA SER A 423 -3.13 20.45 -1.95
C SER A 423 -4.20 19.40 -1.73
N ALA A 424 -4.16 18.31 -2.50
CA ALA A 424 -5.04 17.17 -2.27
C ALA A 424 -4.73 16.48 -0.94
N PHE A 425 -3.44 16.34 -0.59
CA PHE A 425 -3.04 15.80 0.71
C PHE A 425 -3.63 16.62 1.86
N TRP A 426 -3.41 17.94 1.87
CA TRP A 426 -3.87 18.76 2.99
C TRP A 426 -5.39 18.86 3.09
N MET A 427 -6.12 18.84 1.98
CA MET A 427 -7.58 18.84 2.02
C MET A 427 -8.12 17.52 2.56
N CYS A 428 -7.54 16.37 2.18
CA CYS A 428 -7.91 15.07 2.71
C CYS A 428 -7.53 14.96 4.19
N ASN A 429 -6.30 15.31 4.55
CA ASN A 429 -5.79 15.24 5.92
C ASN A 429 -6.53 16.18 6.87
N PHE A 430 -6.95 17.36 6.41
CA PHE A 430 -7.78 18.28 7.20
C PHE A 430 -9.13 17.65 7.57
N VAL A 431 -9.81 17.01 6.61
CA VAL A 431 -11.06 16.28 6.87
C VAL A 431 -10.80 15.08 7.79
N ALA A 432 -9.75 14.31 7.52
CA ALA A 432 -9.37 13.15 8.33
C ALA A 432 -9.16 13.52 9.80
N ASN A 433 -8.40 14.59 10.08
CA ASN A 433 -8.14 15.05 11.43
C ASN A 433 -9.38 15.62 12.16
N MET A 434 -10.43 16.00 11.45
CA MET A 434 -11.75 16.28 12.07
C MET A 434 -12.48 14.99 12.43
N VAL A 435 -12.39 13.96 11.59
CA VAL A 435 -13.10 12.69 11.76
C VAL A 435 -12.46 11.80 12.82
N TYR A 436 -11.14 11.68 12.85
CA TYR A 436 -10.42 10.78 13.77
C TYR A 436 -10.86 10.88 15.24
N PRO A 437 -10.93 12.07 15.87
CA PRO A 437 -11.30 12.19 17.28
C PRO A 437 -12.80 12.03 17.54
N ARG A 438 -13.64 12.05 16.52
CA ARG A 438 -15.11 11.91 16.62
C ARG A 438 -15.66 10.94 15.59
N TYR A 439 -14.96 9.84 15.40
CA TYR A 439 -15.13 8.89 14.30
C TYR A 439 -16.59 8.46 14.10
N SER A 440 -17.22 7.82 15.09
CA SER A 440 -18.60 7.30 14.98
C SER A 440 -19.65 8.38 14.70
N ALA A 441 -19.39 9.65 15.06
CA ALA A 441 -20.31 10.74 14.81
C ALA A 441 -20.15 11.33 13.38
N MET A 442 -18.95 11.26 12.79
CA MET A 442 -18.62 11.97 11.55
C MET A 442 -18.37 11.06 10.35
N ILE A 443 -18.02 9.80 10.58
CA ILE A 443 -17.62 8.88 9.49
C ILE A 443 -18.74 8.68 8.46
N GLY A 444 -20.00 8.72 8.88
CA GLY A 444 -21.15 8.59 7.97
C GLY A 444 -21.18 9.67 6.88
N ASP A 445 -20.94 10.93 7.24
CA ASP A 445 -20.91 12.05 6.29
C ASP A 445 -19.74 11.90 5.28
N LEU A 446 -18.60 11.39 5.75
CA LEU A 446 -17.45 11.12 4.89
C LEU A 446 -17.75 9.95 3.93
N ARG A 447 -18.32 8.85 4.41
CA ARG A 447 -18.70 7.70 3.58
C ARG A 447 -19.71 8.09 2.49
N GLU A 448 -20.68 8.96 2.80
CA GLU A 448 -21.61 9.50 1.82
C GLU A 448 -20.88 10.29 0.73
N ALA A 449 -19.92 11.14 1.10
CA ALA A 449 -19.12 11.91 0.16
C ALA A 449 -18.23 11.03 -0.74
N GLN A 450 -17.63 9.97 -0.17
CA GLN A 450 -16.88 8.97 -0.94
C GLN A 450 -17.78 8.28 -1.96
N LYS A 451 -18.93 7.78 -1.50
CA LYS A 451 -19.88 7.06 -2.34
C LYS A 451 -20.37 7.94 -3.50
N GLU A 452 -20.75 9.19 -3.24
CA GLU A 452 -21.20 10.15 -4.26
C GLU A 452 -20.17 10.31 -5.37
N LEU A 453 -18.90 10.52 -5.03
CA LEU A 453 -17.83 10.71 -6.00
C LEU A 453 -17.50 9.43 -6.77
N GLU A 454 -17.34 8.33 -6.06
CA GLU A 454 -16.93 7.05 -6.66
C GLU A 454 -18.02 6.47 -7.56
N ASP A 455 -19.31 6.64 -7.22
CA ASP A 455 -20.44 6.27 -8.08
C ASP A 455 -20.47 7.14 -9.35
N PHE A 456 -20.22 8.44 -9.20
CA PHE A 456 -20.11 9.35 -10.34
C PHE A 456 -18.96 8.92 -11.28
N TYR A 457 -17.77 8.63 -10.71
CA TYR A 457 -16.62 8.22 -11.51
C TYR A 457 -16.88 6.91 -12.25
N GLU A 458 -17.46 5.92 -11.60
CA GLU A 458 -17.78 4.64 -12.22
C GLU A 458 -18.74 4.80 -13.40
N GLN A 459 -19.74 5.67 -13.27
CA GLN A 459 -20.68 5.94 -14.35
C GLN A 459 -20.03 6.72 -15.51
N ASP A 460 -19.30 7.80 -15.21
CA ASP A 460 -18.66 8.65 -16.23
C ASP A 460 -17.54 7.90 -16.97
N GLN A 461 -16.83 6.97 -16.32
CA GLN A 461 -15.81 6.13 -16.98
C GLN A 461 -16.38 5.31 -18.14
N LYS A 462 -17.62 4.85 -18.08
CA LYS A 462 -18.30 4.13 -19.19
C LYS A 462 -18.43 5.01 -20.42
N GLU A 463 -18.73 6.30 -20.22
CA GLU A 463 -18.81 7.28 -21.30
C GLU A 463 -17.43 7.61 -21.88
N VAL A 464 -16.41 7.74 -21.00
CA VAL A 464 -15.02 7.95 -21.41
C VAL A 464 -14.52 6.79 -22.27
N GLU A 465 -14.76 5.57 -21.86
CA GLU A 465 -14.35 4.35 -22.56
C GLU A 465 -15.04 4.22 -23.93
N ALA A 466 -16.34 4.52 -24.00
CA ALA A 466 -17.08 4.51 -25.26
C ALA A 466 -16.55 5.56 -26.25
N ARG A 467 -16.20 6.75 -25.76
CA ARG A 467 -15.68 7.83 -26.59
C ARG A 467 -14.24 7.58 -27.06
N ALA A 468 -13.44 6.93 -26.25
CA ALA A 468 -12.02 6.65 -26.54
C ALA A 468 -11.81 5.91 -27.85
N ALA A 469 -12.71 5.01 -28.23
CA ALA A 469 -12.62 4.19 -29.45
C ALA A 469 -12.61 5.01 -30.75
N GLY A 470 -13.08 6.27 -30.74
CA GLY A 470 -13.16 7.14 -31.92
C GLY A 470 -12.05 8.19 -32.01
N LEU A 471 -11.10 8.23 -31.05
CA LEU A 471 -10.07 9.26 -30.97
C LEU A 471 -8.70 8.75 -31.47
N THR A 472 -7.95 9.65 -32.11
CA THR A 472 -6.51 9.40 -32.39
C THR A 472 -5.72 9.39 -31.09
N ARG A 473 -4.48 8.87 -31.11
CA ARG A 473 -3.63 8.77 -29.90
C ARG A 473 -3.44 10.13 -29.20
N GLY A 474 -3.22 11.21 -29.95
CA GLY A 474 -3.03 12.56 -29.38
C GLY A 474 -4.33 13.10 -28.76
N GLU A 475 -5.44 13.05 -29.52
CA GLU A 475 -6.76 13.47 -29.03
C GLU A 475 -7.19 12.68 -27.79
N LEU A 476 -6.88 11.38 -27.76
CA LEU A 476 -7.18 10.52 -26.60
C LEU A 476 -6.39 10.96 -25.36
N SER A 477 -5.09 11.21 -25.49
CA SER A 477 -4.26 11.66 -24.38
C SER A 477 -4.74 12.99 -23.80
N ASP A 478 -5.05 13.96 -24.65
CA ASP A 478 -5.61 15.26 -24.24
C ASP A 478 -6.98 15.10 -23.56
N TYR A 479 -7.83 14.23 -24.12
CA TYR A 479 -9.14 13.94 -23.54
C TYR A 479 -9.03 13.30 -22.16
N LEU A 480 -8.19 12.29 -21.99
CA LEU A 480 -7.98 11.59 -20.70
C LEU A 480 -7.35 12.52 -19.66
N THR A 481 -6.40 13.38 -20.07
CA THR A 481 -5.79 14.39 -19.21
C THR A 481 -6.81 15.37 -18.67
N ARG A 482 -7.68 15.89 -19.54
CA ARG A 482 -8.78 16.79 -19.15
C ARG A 482 -9.76 16.08 -18.20
N LYS A 483 -10.19 14.85 -18.51
CA LYS A 483 -11.12 14.08 -17.67
C LYS A 483 -10.55 13.81 -16.28
N THR A 484 -9.27 13.39 -16.20
CA THR A 484 -8.59 13.20 -14.92
C THR A 484 -8.52 14.49 -14.10
N SER A 485 -8.29 15.64 -14.76
CA SER A 485 -8.30 16.95 -14.09
C SER A 485 -9.70 17.34 -13.61
N GLU A 486 -10.75 17.07 -14.40
CA GLU A 486 -12.15 17.29 -14.01
C GLU A 486 -12.53 16.44 -12.78
N TYR A 487 -12.13 15.17 -12.74
CA TYR A 487 -12.36 14.28 -11.59
C TYR A 487 -11.67 14.79 -10.34
N THR A 488 -10.39 15.20 -10.46
CA THR A 488 -9.63 15.77 -9.35
C THR A 488 -10.26 17.05 -8.80
N ALA A 489 -10.66 17.98 -9.71
CA ALA A 489 -11.32 19.23 -9.31
C ALA A 489 -12.65 18.97 -8.58
N ARG A 490 -13.42 17.97 -9.06
CA ARG A 490 -14.67 17.56 -8.40
C ARG A 490 -14.43 17.01 -7.00
N MET A 491 -13.40 16.17 -6.81
CA MET A 491 -12.99 15.67 -5.49
C MET A 491 -12.62 16.83 -4.56
N MET A 492 -11.76 17.75 -4.99
CA MET A 492 -11.33 18.90 -4.20
C MET A 492 -12.52 19.76 -3.74
N ALA A 493 -13.43 20.07 -4.66
CA ALA A 493 -14.65 20.84 -4.36
C ALA A 493 -15.56 20.10 -3.36
N ARG A 494 -15.69 18.76 -3.50
CA ARG A 494 -16.51 17.95 -2.59
C ARG A 494 -15.90 17.85 -1.20
N TRP A 495 -14.58 17.76 -1.09
CA TRP A 495 -13.87 17.75 0.21
C TRP A 495 -13.93 19.10 0.92
N ASP A 496 -13.82 20.23 0.22
CA ASP A 496 -14.04 21.56 0.80
C ASP A 496 -15.48 21.68 1.35
N LYS A 497 -16.47 21.23 0.56
CA LYS A 497 -17.87 21.21 1.02
C LYS A 497 -18.06 20.30 2.25
N LEU A 498 -17.42 19.13 2.28
CA LEU A 498 -17.45 18.21 3.41
C LEU A 498 -16.83 18.83 4.66
N ALA A 499 -15.64 19.44 4.54
CA ALA A 499 -14.98 20.09 5.65
C ALA A 499 -15.88 21.18 6.30
N ARG A 500 -16.50 22.03 5.49
CA ARG A 500 -17.43 23.06 5.95
C ARG A 500 -18.68 22.46 6.60
N LEU A 501 -19.23 21.38 6.05
CA LEU A 501 -20.34 20.65 6.63
C LEU A 501 -19.99 20.12 8.03
N LEU A 502 -18.86 19.42 8.16
CA LEU A 502 -18.43 18.81 9.42
C LEU A 502 -18.23 19.84 10.53
N ILE A 503 -17.62 20.99 10.20
CA ILE A 503 -17.44 22.10 11.17
C ILE A 503 -18.80 22.59 11.67
N VAL A 504 -19.76 22.89 10.77
CA VAL A 504 -21.06 23.49 11.17
C VAL A 504 -21.98 22.44 11.83
N LYS A 505 -22.02 21.22 11.28
CA LYS A 505 -22.87 20.13 11.78
C LYS A 505 -22.50 19.70 13.20
N HIS A 506 -21.20 19.63 13.50
CA HIS A 506 -20.68 19.07 14.74
C HIS A 506 -20.05 20.08 15.69
N ASN A 507 -20.25 21.38 15.46
CA ASN A 507 -19.79 22.45 16.35
C ASN A 507 -20.34 22.24 17.79
N ASP A 508 -19.54 22.58 18.82
CA ASP A 508 -19.87 22.45 20.25
C ASP A 508 -20.27 21.04 20.70
N GLN A 509 -19.80 20.01 19.96
CA GLN A 509 -20.06 18.59 20.26
C GLN A 509 -21.53 18.15 20.19
N ILE A 510 -22.39 18.97 19.63
CA ILE A 510 -23.75 18.57 19.24
C ILE A 510 -23.75 18.07 17.80
N MET A 511 -24.89 17.54 17.34
CA MET A 511 -25.10 17.18 15.94
C MET A 511 -26.36 17.90 15.41
N ARG A 512 -26.19 18.78 14.43
CA ARG A 512 -27.29 19.45 13.76
C ARG A 512 -27.84 18.59 12.63
N PRO A 513 -29.14 18.65 12.35
CA PRO A 513 -29.69 17.96 11.18
C PRO A 513 -29.08 18.51 9.89
N SER A 514 -28.88 17.61 8.93
CA SER A 514 -28.33 17.96 7.62
C SER A 514 -29.02 17.17 6.52
N GLU A 515 -29.15 17.78 5.33
CA GLU A 515 -29.72 17.17 4.15
C GLU A 515 -28.96 17.65 2.91
N ASN A 516 -28.70 16.76 1.96
CA ASN A 516 -27.98 17.05 0.73
C ASN A 516 -26.62 17.77 0.94
N GLY A 517 -25.88 17.40 2.00
CA GLY A 517 -24.59 17.98 2.35
C GLY A 517 -24.63 19.42 2.87
N ALA A 518 -25.76 19.87 3.43
CA ALA A 518 -25.92 21.16 4.08
C ALA A 518 -26.69 21.01 5.40
N VAL A 519 -26.31 21.80 6.43
CA VAL A 519 -27.03 21.86 7.69
C VAL A 519 -28.40 22.51 7.48
N THR A 520 -29.44 21.88 8.02
CA THR A 520 -30.80 22.39 7.97
C THR A 520 -31.21 22.99 9.33
N ARG A 521 -32.28 23.81 9.32
CA ARG A 521 -32.86 24.33 10.57
C ARG A 521 -33.63 23.22 11.27
N GLY A 522 -33.32 22.99 12.55
CA GLY A 522 -33.97 21.96 13.35
C GLY A 522 -33.31 21.80 14.70
N ARG A 523 -33.90 20.94 15.53
CA ARG A 523 -33.36 20.64 16.85
C ARG A 523 -32.10 19.81 16.73
N HIS A 524 -31.02 20.23 17.34
CA HIS A 524 -29.79 19.46 17.46
C HIS A 524 -29.96 18.25 18.39
N THR A 525 -29.10 17.26 18.23
CA THR A 525 -28.96 16.10 19.14
C THR A 525 -27.58 16.10 19.79
N SER A 526 -27.44 15.33 20.86
CA SER A 526 -26.14 15.04 21.47
C SER A 526 -25.83 13.58 21.21
N PRO A 527 -24.84 13.27 20.33
CA PRO A 527 -24.45 11.90 20.08
C PRO A 527 -23.97 11.22 21.36
N ALA A 528 -24.33 9.95 21.53
CA ALA A 528 -23.85 9.14 22.63
C ALA A 528 -22.40 8.66 22.43
N TYR A 529 -21.70 8.48 23.54
CA TYR A 529 -20.41 7.78 23.53
C TYR A 529 -20.59 6.29 23.27
N ALA A 530 -19.54 5.64 22.79
CA ALA A 530 -19.50 4.20 22.59
C ALA A 530 -19.78 3.45 23.93
N PRO A 531 -20.59 2.37 23.92
CA PRO A 531 -20.95 1.64 25.14
C PRO A 531 -19.75 1.15 25.95
N ALA A 532 -18.73 0.57 25.29
CA ALA A 532 -17.52 0.09 25.95
C ALA A 532 -16.79 1.22 26.74
N PHE A 533 -16.76 2.43 26.19
CA PHE A 533 -16.18 3.59 26.87
C PHE A 533 -17.02 4.00 28.09
N ILE A 534 -18.35 4.00 27.97
CA ILE A 534 -19.25 4.33 29.10
C ILE A 534 -19.06 3.31 30.23
N ASP A 535 -18.97 2.01 29.91
CA ASP A 535 -18.76 0.95 30.90
C ASP A 535 -17.39 1.10 31.59
N ALA A 536 -16.33 1.44 30.83
CA ALA A 536 -15.01 1.72 31.39
C ALA A 536 -15.01 2.96 32.31
N VAL A 537 -15.73 4.04 31.95
CA VAL A 537 -15.90 5.23 32.79
C VAL A 537 -16.60 4.85 34.11
N LYS A 538 -17.70 4.06 34.04
CA LYS A 538 -18.40 3.57 35.22
C LYS A 538 -17.48 2.75 36.13
N ALA A 539 -16.71 1.81 35.56
CA ALA A 539 -15.80 0.97 36.32
C ALA A 539 -14.68 1.79 37.02
N HIS A 540 -14.14 2.78 36.34
CA HIS A 540 -13.04 3.62 36.84
C HIS A 540 -13.52 4.64 37.90
N THR A 541 -14.69 5.26 37.70
CA THR A 541 -15.17 6.38 38.54
C THR A 541 -15.99 5.93 39.75
N GLY A 542 -16.37 4.64 39.83
CA GLY A 542 -17.22 4.12 40.88
C GLY A 542 -18.57 4.85 40.95
N PRO A 543 -19.09 5.21 42.18
CA PRO A 543 -20.40 5.82 42.34
C PRO A 543 -20.49 7.29 41.89
N ARG A 544 -19.37 7.93 41.51
CA ARG A 544 -19.29 9.39 41.26
C ARG A 544 -20.33 9.90 40.25
N TYR A 545 -20.61 9.13 39.21
CA TYR A 545 -21.52 9.51 38.12
C TYR A 545 -22.79 8.65 38.07
N LEU A 546 -23.06 7.86 39.13
CA LEU A 546 -24.31 7.12 39.20
C LEU A 546 -25.46 8.09 39.48
N ARG A 547 -26.48 8.05 38.65
CA ARG A 547 -27.72 8.79 38.91
C ARG A 547 -28.48 8.08 40.01
N PRO A 548 -28.95 8.79 41.05
CA PRO A 548 -29.84 8.22 42.04
C PRO A 548 -31.09 7.64 41.38
N ALA A 549 -31.63 6.55 41.98
CA ALA A 549 -32.94 6.05 41.58
C ALA A 549 -33.99 7.12 41.82
N GLU A 550 -34.88 7.36 40.89
CA GLU A 550 -36.02 8.26 41.03
C GLU A 550 -37.11 7.60 41.87
#